data_eec27b452ae1fe0d671a9efe0e52c058
#
_entry.id   eec27b452ae1fe0d671a9efe0e52c058
#
_cell.length_a   1.000
_cell.length_b   1.000
_cell.length_c   1.000
_cell.angle_alpha   90.00
_cell.angle_beta   90.00
_cell.angle_gamma   90.00
#
_symmetry.space_group_name_H-M   'P 1'
#
loop_
_entity.id
_entity.type
_entity.pdbx_description
1 polymer ?
#
loop_
_entity_poly.entity_id
_entity_poly.type
_entity_poly.pdbx_seq_one_letter_code
_entity_poly.pdbx_strand_id
1 'polypeptide(L)'
;MMIFTSSCSYISGPEGMFPETKDKFFEEKLSPDLKLPSSDVAINKDDHYPPISEGIPVAEIQDIPAPRQIFSSGESNEVQLRRLGELMWVYVETLPSTSWPITKNYFEASSMSIIEANPDAGIIIIQHSDAVKLKVTIEHGIKEASTEVFLSVYNEDEEISVKQDPVFIQQELEKVVQFFASSASSFSGTSLAAQNLNDRKKAKIFNVNDQTIIELNLGFDRAWSAVSRALEAGNITSNDIDRDNGVFLVSYSVESESSSWFSFLNFNNEENNDSLLLGESAEFRILLESKNDKTNILVESLEGAKEKAEALLSKINELLS
;
A
#
# COMPACT_ATOMS: atom_id res chain seq x y z
N MET A 1 -37.22 36.96 -4.32
CA MET A 1 -37.60 35.67 -3.74
C MET A 1 -36.34 34.88 -3.52
N MET A 2 -35.76 34.95 -2.31
CA MET A 2 -34.53 34.26 -1.95
C MET A 2 -34.90 32.91 -1.29
N ILE A 3 -34.54 31.82 -1.93
CA ILE A 3 -34.73 30.47 -1.39
C ILE A 3 -33.45 30.12 -0.64
N PHE A 4 -33.52 30.11 0.68
CA PHE A 4 -32.43 29.59 1.54
C PHE A 4 -32.46 28.07 1.55
N THR A 5 -31.44 27.44 0.99
CA THR A 5 -31.21 25.99 1.09
C THR A 5 -30.41 25.70 2.34
N SER A 6 -31.07 25.55 3.49
CA SER A 6 -30.45 25.05 4.75
C SER A 6 -30.79 23.57 4.94
N SER A 7 -30.28 22.70 4.07
CA SER A 7 -30.68 21.29 4.04
C SER A 7 -29.62 20.31 4.58
N CYS A 8 -28.38 20.74 4.81
CA CYS A 8 -27.31 19.81 5.24
C CYS A 8 -27.25 19.54 6.75
N SER A 9 -27.73 20.46 7.59
CA SER A 9 -27.68 20.28 9.05
C SER A 9 -28.76 19.36 9.62
N TYR A 10 -29.78 19.03 8.80
CA TYR A 10 -30.87 18.13 9.21
C TYR A 10 -30.50 16.65 9.08
N ILE A 11 -29.54 16.31 8.22
CA ILE A 11 -29.13 14.93 7.97
C ILE A 11 -27.91 14.55 8.84
N SER A 12 -26.91 15.42 8.89
CA SER A 12 -25.67 15.21 9.66
C SER A 12 -25.34 16.43 10.50
N GLY A 13 -25.05 16.21 11.76
CA GLY A 13 -24.73 17.24 12.76
C GLY A 13 -25.13 16.78 14.16
N PRO A 14 -24.82 17.54 15.22
CA PRO A 14 -25.05 17.12 16.62
C PRO A 14 -26.51 16.76 16.93
N GLU A 15 -27.47 17.35 16.19
CA GLU A 15 -28.92 17.10 16.32
C GLU A 15 -29.55 16.52 15.05
N GLY A 16 -28.74 16.05 14.08
CA GLY A 16 -29.19 15.47 12.82
C GLY A 16 -29.75 14.06 12.98
N MET A 17 -30.35 13.54 11.89
CA MET A 17 -30.92 12.19 11.84
C MET A 17 -29.82 11.10 12.00
N PHE A 18 -28.58 11.43 11.69
CA PHE A 18 -27.39 10.62 11.93
C PHE A 18 -26.37 11.44 12.73
N PRO A 19 -26.53 11.54 14.07
CA PRO A 19 -25.59 12.30 14.89
C PRO A 19 -24.22 11.64 14.89
N GLU A 20 -23.18 12.45 14.77
CA GLU A 20 -21.81 12.00 14.95
C GLU A 20 -21.61 11.49 16.39
N THR A 21 -21.35 10.20 16.54
CA THR A 21 -21.22 9.56 17.86
C THR A 21 -19.79 9.24 18.25
N LYS A 22 -18.81 9.62 17.42
CA LYS A 22 -17.39 9.29 17.62
C LYS A 22 -16.83 9.82 18.96
N ASP A 23 -17.34 10.94 19.45
CA ASP A 23 -16.88 11.56 20.67
C ASP A 23 -17.64 11.11 21.91
N LYS A 24 -18.78 10.42 21.76
CA LYS A 24 -19.56 9.90 22.90
C LYS A 24 -18.83 8.84 23.72
N PHE A 25 -17.88 8.15 23.10
CA PHE A 25 -17.03 7.18 23.80
C PHE A 25 -16.23 7.82 24.91
N PHE A 26 -15.79 9.08 24.76
CA PHE A 26 -15.02 9.78 25.78
C PHE A 26 -15.87 10.32 26.94
N GLU A 27 -17.20 10.38 26.76
CA GLU A 27 -18.14 10.81 27.79
C GLU A 27 -18.67 9.63 28.63
N GLU A 28 -18.44 8.40 28.19
CA GLU A 28 -18.88 7.19 28.88
C GLU A 28 -18.08 6.98 30.16
N LYS A 29 -18.81 6.79 31.25
CA LYS A 29 -18.18 6.46 32.53
C LYS A 29 -17.80 4.99 32.58
N LEU A 30 -16.64 4.70 33.09
CA LEU A 30 -16.19 3.35 33.34
C LEU A 30 -17.25 2.59 34.12
N SER A 31 -17.61 1.40 33.65
CA SER A 31 -18.51 0.51 34.39
C SER A 31 -17.90 0.19 35.77
N PRO A 32 -18.72 0.09 36.79
CA PRO A 32 -18.23 -0.29 38.13
C PRO A 32 -17.60 -1.68 38.08
N ASP A 33 -16.53 -1.86 38.85
CA ASP A 33 -15.77 -3.10 38.92
C ASP A 33 -16.71 -4.31 39.13
N LEU A 34 -16.46 -5.37 38.36
CA LEU A 34 -17.19 -6.63 38.50
C LEU A 34 -17.01 -7.19 39.91
N LYS A 35 -18.10 -7.41 40.62
CA LYS A 35 -18.10 -8.10 41.92
C LYS A 35 -17.85 -9.58 41.67
N LEU A 36 -16.72 -10.07 42.13
CA LEU A 36 -16.38 -11.48 42.10
C LEU A 36 -17.30 -12.29 43.04
N PRO A 37 -17.80 -13.46 42.64
CA PRO A 37 -18.43 -14.38 43.56
C PRO A 37 -17.36 -14.94 44.49
N SER A 38 -17.61 -14.85 45.82
CA SER A 38 -16.86 -15.34 46.98
C SER A 38 -15.40 -15.82 46.78
N SER A 39 -14.60 -15.47 47.73
CA SER A 39 -13.16 -15.39 47.95
C SER A 39 -12.25 -16.58 47.60
N ASP A 40 -12.69 -17.63 46.92
CA ASP A 40 -11.90 -18.85 46.76
C ASP A 40 -11.41 -19.15 45.32
N VAL A 41 -11.65 -18.25 44.39
CA VAL A 41 -11.11 -18.40 43.02
C VAL A 41 -9.90 -17.49 42.87
N ALA A 42 -8.72 -18.08 42.89
CA ALA A 42 -7.48 -17.40 42.52
C ALA A 42 -7.57 -16.97 41.02
N ILE A 43 -7.88 -15.71 40.79
CA ILE A 43 -7.85 -15.17 39.44
C ILE A 43 -6.38 -14.93 39.06
N ASN A 44 -5.95 -15.63 38.02
CA ASN A 44 -4.66 -15.37 37.41
C ASN A 44 -4.76 -14.02 36.70
N LYS A 45 -4.31 -12.95 37.37
CA LYS A 45 -4.21 -11.64 36.75
C LYS A 45 -2.95 -11.66 35.89
N ASP A 46 -3.16 -11.78 34.57
CA ASP A 46 -2.09 -11.61 33.62
C ASP A 46 -1.93 -10.09 33.35
N ASP A 47 -1.05 -9.47 34.09
CA ASP A 47 -0.71 -8.04 33.96
C ASP A 47 0.32 -7.78 32.86
N HIS A 48 0.34 -8.60 31.81
CA HIS A 48 1.24 -8.43 30.68
C HIS A 48 1.04 -7.08 29.96
N TYR A 49 -0.17 -6.52 30.05
CA TYR A 49 -0.51 -5.17 29.59
C TYR A 49 -1.23 -4.42 30.70
N PRO A 50 -0.48 -3.82 31.67
CA PRO A 50 -1.11 -3.06 32.72
C PRO A 50 -1.88 -1.88 32.08
N PRO A 51 -3.11 -1.58 32.55
CA PRO A 51 -3.81 -0.39 32.11
C PRO A 51 -2.95 0.83 32.45
N ILE A 52 -2.93 1.79 31.52
CA ILE A 52 -2.20 3.07 31.71
C ILE A 52 -2.72 3.68 33.00
N SER A 53 -1.87 3.74 34.04
CA SER A 53 -2.23 4.31 35.33
C SER A 53 -2.61 5.78 35.18
N GLU A 54 -3.66 6.19 35.87
CA GLU A 54 -4.13 7.57 35.96
C GLU A 54 -2.96 8.51 36.27
N GLY A 55 -2.63 9.41 35.34
CA GLY A 55 -1.56 10.40 35.52
C GLY A 55 -0.71 10.69 34.30
N ILE A 56 -0.82 9.93 33.22
CA ILE A 56 -0.27 10.37 31.94
C ILE A 56 -1.31 11.33 31.36
N PRO A 57 -0.97 12.65 31.18
CA PRO A 57 -1.87 13.53 30.46
C PRO A 57 -2.09 12.88 29.11
N VAL A 58 -3.32 12.42 28.87
CA VAL A 58 -3.79 12.08 27.52
C VAL A 58 -3.70 13.40 26.78
N ALA A 59 -2.54 13.70 26.18
CA ALA A 59 -2.46 14.72 25.16
C ALA A 59 -3.61 14.39 24.21
N GLU A 60 -4.48 15.36 24.00
CA GLU A 60 -5.63 15.24 23.10
C GLU A 60 -5.25 14.31 21.98
N ILE A 61 -5.82 13.11 21.96
CA ILE A 61 -5.64 12.17 20.85
C ILE A 61 -6.45 12.79 19.74
N GLN A 62 -5.87 13.81 19.12
CA GLN A 62 -6.34 14.33 17.87
C GLN A 62 -6.12 13.22 16.86
N ASP A 63 -7.20 12.56 16.52
CA ASP A 63 -7.31 11.64 15.39
C ASP A 63 -6.22 10.53 15.35
N ILE A 64 -6.65 9.29 15.29
CA ILE A 64 -5.73 8.18 15.00
C ILE A 64 -5.09 8.54 13.66
N PRO A 65 -3.76 8.80 13.61
CA PRO A 65 -3.15 9.20 12.35
C PRO A 65 -3.38 8.09 11.34
N ALA A 66 -4.15 8.39 10.31
CA ALA A 66 -4.22 7.54 9.13
C ALA A 66 -2.78 7.22 8.67
N PRO A 67 -2.51 6.02 8.12
CA PRO A 67 -1.18 5.68 7.62
C PRO A 67 -0.72 6.81 6.70
N ARG A 68 0.25 7.59 7.15
CA ARG A 68 0.72 8.74 6.37
C ARG A 68 1.44 8.19 5.16
N GLN A 69 0.97 8.57 3.97
CA GLN A 69 1.87 8.74 2.85
C GLN A 69 2.94 9.72 3.32
N ILE A 70 4.16 9.24 3.52
CA ILE A 70 5.21 10.02 4.18
C ILE A 70 5.59 11.23 3.34
N PHE A 71 5.35 11.19 2.03
CA PHE A 71 5.56 12.32 1.13
C PHE A 71 4.94 12.08 -0.24
N SER A 72 4.09 12.97 -0.72
CA SER A 72 3.84 13.16 -2.14
C SER A 72 4.20 14.60 -2.49
N SER A 73 5.02 14.80 -3.49
CA SER A 73 5.31 16.14 -3.96
C SER A 73 4.36 16.46 -5.11
N GLY A 74 3.50 17.45 -4.90
CA GLY A 74 2.60 17.98 -5.92
C GLY A 74 1.23 17.31 -5.98
N GLU A 75 0.37 17.84 -6.84
CA GLU A 75 -1.01 17.36 -7.06
C GLU A 75 -1.09 16.01 -7.78
N SER A 76 0.02 15.50 -8.34
CA SER A 76 0.13 14.20 -8.99
C SER A 76 0.88 13.22 -8.08
N ASN A 77 0.26 12.07 -7.80
CA ASN A 77 0.88 10.97 -7.04
C ASN A 77 1.99 10.22 -7.83
N GLU A 78 2.59 10.88 -8.80
CA GLU A 78 3.57 10.26 -9.71
C GLU A 78 4.90 9.89 -9.03
N VAL A 79 5.27 10.61 -7.97
CA VAL A 79 6.48 10.34 -7.19
C VAL A 79 6.15 10.26 -5.71
N GLN A 80 6.46 9.13 -5.08
CA GLN A 80 6.10 8.83 -3.69
C GLN A 80 7.29 8.25 -2.93
N LEU A 81 7.48 8.67 -1.67
CA LEU A 81 8.31 7.93 -0.72
C LEU A 81 7.45 6.86 -0.04
N ARG A 82 7.80 5.61 -0.24
CA ARG A 82 7.11 4.45 0.35
C ARG A 82 7.95 3.82 1.45
N ARG A 83 7.28 3.23 2.43
CA ARG A 83 7.92 2.57 3.56
C ARG A 83 7.21 1.27 3.93
N LEU A 84 7.99 0.24 4.23
CA LEU A 84 7.54 -1.01 4.82
C LEU A 84 8.52 -1.42 5.92
N GLY A 85 8.15 -1.23 7.18
CA GLY A 85 9.05 -1.41 8.30
C GLY A 85 10.26 -0.46 8.21
N GLU A 86 11.46 -1.01 8.13
CA GLU A 86 12.71 -0.25 7.97
C GLU A 86 13.07 0.00 6.50
N LEU A 87 12.48 -0.75 5.57
CA LEU A 87 12.69 -0.60 4.14
C LEU A 87 11.96 0.63 3.62
N MET A 88 12.69 1.50 2.92
CA MET A 88 12.14 2.69 2.28
C MET A 88 12.63 2.78 0.84
N TRP A 89 11.78 3.31 -0.04
CA TRP A 89 12.12 3.53 -1.46
C TRP A 89 11.31 4.65 -2.07
N VAL A 90 11.86 5.27 -3.10
CA VAL A 90 11.11 6.20 -3.95
C VAL A 90 10.42 5.39 -5.04
N TYR A 91 9.11 5.55 -5.13
CA TYR A 91 8.29 5.03 -6.22
C TYR A 91 8.05 6.14 -7.23
N VAL A 92 8.20 5.82 -8.51
CA VAL A 92 8.00 6.77 -9.61
C VAL A 92 7.16 6.09 -10.70
N GLU A 93 6.10 6.76 -11.17
CA GLU A 93 5.26 6.27 -12.28
C GLU A 93 5.91 6.52 -13.64
N THR A 94 7.08 5.94 -13.86
CA THR A 94 7.76 5.95 -15.16
C THR A 94 8.72 4.76 -15.24
N LEU A 95 9.10 4.38 -16.46
CA LEU A 95 10.01 3.27 -16.69
C LEU A 95 11.41 3.51 -16.12
N PRO A 96 12.13 2.46 -15.70
CA PRO A 96 13.49 2.57 -15.18
C PRO A 96 14.46 3.26 -16.13
N SER A 97 14.33 3.05 -17.44
CA SER A 97 15.17 3.72 -18.45
C SER A 97 15.00 5.25 -18.47
N THR A 98 13.85 5.77 -18.02
CA THR A 98 13.58 7.20 -17.85
C THR A 98 14.02 7.70 -16.48
N SER A 99 13.79 6.90 -15.42
CA SER A 99 14.18 7.24 -14.05
C SER A 99 15.70 7.24 -13.87
N TRP A 100 16.42 6.39 -14.59
CA TRP A 100 17.88 6.28 -14.52
C TRP A 100 18.60 7.62 -14.73
N PRO A 101 18.43 8.33 -15.87
CA PRO A 101 19.12 9.60 -16.09
C PRO A 101 18.70 10.67 -15.10
N ILE A 102 17.46 10.68 -14.62
CA ILE A 102 17.00 11.63 -13.61
C ILE A 102 17.72 11.39 -12.29
N THR A 103 17.76 10.13 -11.84
CA THR A 103 18.45 9.74 -10.61
C THR A 103 19.94 10.07 -10.69
N LYS A 104 20.59 9.71 -11.79
CA LYS A 104 22.01 10.00 -12.02
C LYS A 104 22.28 11.52 -12.00
N ASN A 105 21.46 12.32 -12.68
CA ASN A 105 21.59 13.77 -12.72
C ASN A 105 21.41 14.41 -11.34
N TYR A 106 20.52 13.88 -10.49
CA TYR A 106 20.40 14.33 -9.11
C TYR A 106 21.74 14.25 -8.37
N PHE A 107 22.41 13.09 -8.45
CA PHE A 107 23.70 12.91 -7.76
C PHE A 107 24.83 13.71 -8.41
N GLU A 108 24.84 13.88 -9.72
CA GLU A 108 25.80 14.73 -10.42
C GLU A 108 25.65 16.23 -10.09
N ALA A 109 24.40 16.68 -9.85
CA ALA A 109 24.09 18.06 -9.48
C ALA A 109 24.26 18.32 -7.97
N SER A 110 24.33 17.27 -7.16
CA SER A 110 24.53 17.36 -5.72
C SER A 110 26.01 17.57 -5.38
N SER A 111 26.31 17.78 -4.10
CA SER A 111 27.71 17.82 -3.59
C SER A 111 28.37 16.45 -3.49
N MET A 112 27.67 15.39 -3.85
CA MET A 112 28.15 14.00 -3.80
C MET A 112 28.90 13.63 -5.09
N SER A 113 29.87 12.71 -4.98
CA SER A 113 30.62 12.24 -6.12
C SER A 113 30.16 10.84 -6.53
N ILE A 114 29.83 10.64 -7.81
CA ILE A 114 29.56 9.32 -8.35
C ILE A 114 30.89 8.58 -8.50
N ILE A 115 31.02 7.43 -7.81
CA ILE A 115 32.19 6.53 -7.90
C ILE A 115 32.00 5.57 -9.08
N GLU A 116 30.80 4.98 -9.18
CA GLU A 116 30.44 4.01 -10.20
C GLU A 116 29.00 4.22 -10.63
N ALA A 117 28.71 4.01 -11.90
CA ALA A 117 27.36 3.99 -12.44
C ALA A 117 27.24 2.87 -13.46
N ASN A 118 26.47 1.86 -13.11
CA ASN A 118 26.21 0.67 -13.92
C ASN A 118 24.73 0.64 -14.35
N PRO A 119 24.41 1.15 -15.55
CA PRO A 119 23.02 1.21 -16.02
C PRO A 119 22.41 -0.18 -16.26
N ASP A 120 23.22 -1.15 -16.67
CA ASP A 120 22.74 -2.51 -16.87
C ASP A 120 22.30 -3.17 -15.57
N ALA A 121 23.05 -2.96 -14.49
CA ALA A 121 22.68 -3.46 -13.18
C ALA A 121 21.63 -2.61 -12.45
N GLY A 122 21.44 -1.35 -12.90
CA GLY A 122 20.60 -0.38 -12.19
C GLY A 122 21.25 0.15 -10.92
N ILE A 123 22.60 0.20 -10.86
CA ILE A 123 23.34 0.54 -9.63
C ILE A 123 24.18 1.80 -9.83
N ILE A 124 24.09 2.72 -8.86
CA ILE A 124 24.98 3.87 -8.76
C ILE A 124 25.63 3.83 -7.35
N ILE A 125 26.96 3.88 -7.31
CA ILE A 125 27.70 4.03 -6.05
C ILE A 125 28.16 5.47 -5.94
N ILE A 126 27.87 6.10 -4.81
CA ILE A 126 28.21 7.50 -4.56
C ILE A 126 29.02 7.66 -3.28
N GLN A 127 29.92 8.64 -3.27
CA GLN A 127 30.58 9.14 -2.07
C GLN A 127 29.72 10.25 -1.49
N HIS A 128 29.05 9.95 -0.37
CA HIS A 128 28.21 10.92 0.35
C HIS A 128 29.06 11.85 1.24
N SER A 129 30.01 11.27 1.97
CA SER A 129 31.00 11.97 2.80
C SER A 129 32.28 11.17 2.85
N ASP A 130 33.34 11.71 3.48
CA ASP A 130 34.62 11.02 3.59
C ASP A 130 34.52 9.59 4.15
N ALA A 131 33.53 9.36 5.02
CA ALA A 131 33.32 8.08 5.72
C ALA A 131 32.15 7.25 5.19
N VAL A 132 31.26 7.80 4.37
CA VAL A 132 30.02 7.15 3.97
C VAL A 132 29.88 7.07 2.47
N LYS A 133 29.81 5.85 1.96
CA LYS A 133 29.38 5.55 0.59
C LYS A 133 27.94 5.06 0.60
N LEU A 134 27.19 5.40 -0.42
CA LEU A 134 25.81 4.93 -0.58
C LEU A 134 25.68 4.17 -1.90
N LYS A 135 24.85 3.15 -1.89
CA LYS A 135 24.41 2.39 -3.05
C LYS A 135 22.98 2.79 -3.39
N VAL A 136 22.78 3.28 -4.58
CA VAL A 136 21.47 3.53 -5.17
C VAL A 136 21.15 2.35 -6.07
N THR A 137 19.98 1.74 -5.87
CA THR A 137 19.49 0.66 -6.73
C THR A 137 18.22 1.09 -7.42
N ILE A 138 18.21 1.05 -8.75
CA ILE A 138 17.07 1.44 -9.59
C ILE A 138 16.51 0.17 -10.22
N GLU A 139 15.26 -0.15 -9.90
CA GLU A 139 14.60 -1.37 -10.32
C GLU A 139 13.25 -1.06 -10.95
N HIS A 140 12.76 -2.00 -11.77
CA HIS A 140 11.37 -1.97 -12.21
C HIS A 140 10.44 -2.13 -11.00
N GLY A 141 9.40 -1.30 -10.92
CA GLY A 141 8.37 -1.46 -9.89
C GLY A 141 7.43 -2.64 -10.17
N ILE A 142 6.40 -2.79 -9.35
CA ILE A 142 5.38 -3.83 -9.54
C ILE A 142 4.47 -3.43 -10.70
N LYS A 143 4.00 -2.18 -10.72
CA LYS A 143 3.18 -1.62 -11.80
C LYS A 143 3.97 -1.56 -13.10
N GLU A 144 3.32 -1.83 -14.22
CA GLU A 144 3.98 -2.03 -15.53
C GLU A 144 4.88 -0.87 -15.97
N ALA A 145 4.49 0.37 -15.72
CA ALA A 145 5.28 1.55 -16.05
C ALA A 145 5.73 2.27 -14.78
N SER A 146 6.48 1.59 -13.93
CA SER A 146 6.95 2.17 -12.68
C SER A 146 8.38 1.80 -12.35
N THR A 147 9.01 2.64 -11.52
CA THR A 147 10.38 2.49 -11.03
C THR A 147 10.37 2.53 -9.51
N GLU A 148 11.22 1.74 -8.90
CA GLU A 148 11.57 1.83 -7.49
C GLU A 148 13.05 2.19 -7.35
N VAL A 149 13.33 3.23 -6.54
CA VAL A 149 14.69 3.68 -6.26
C VAL A 149 14.97 3.46 -4.78
N PHE A 150 15.91 2.58 -4.49
CA PHE A 150 16.38 2.26 -3.15
C PHE A 150 17.69 2.95 -2.86
N LEU A 151 17.90 3.28 -1.58
CA LEU A 151 19.14 3.82 -1.08
C LEU A 151 19.59 3.00 0.13
N SER A 152 20.86 2.60 0.13
CA SER A 152 21.47 1.87 1.24
C SER A 152 22.90 2.31 1.47
N VAL A 153 23.39 2.14 2.70
CA VAL A 153 24.82 2.35 2.97
C VAL A 153 25.61 1.24 2.27
N TYR A 154 26.60 1.64 1.49
CA TYR A 154 27.46 0.74 0.75
C TYR A 154 28.71 0.39 1.56
N ASN A 155 28.97 -0.90 1.68
CA ASN A 155 30.22 -1.44 2.19
C ASN A 155 30.84 -2.33 1.12
N GLU A 156 32.14 -2.25 0.93
CA GLU A 156 32.89 -3.10 -0.01
C GLU A 156 32.92 -4.55 0.47
N ASP A 157 32.89 -4.77 1.79
CA ASP A 157 32.76 -6.11 2.39
C ASP A 157 31.27 -6.42 2.58
N GLU A 158 30.66 -7.13 1.64
CA GLU A 158 29.25 -7.54 1.67
C GLU A 158 28.88 -8.39 2.90
N GLU A 159 29.86 -9.02 3.56
CA GLU A 159 29.67 -9.81 4.78
C GLU A 159 29.37 -8.96 6.03
N ILE A 160 29.67 -7.65 5.99
CA ILE A 160 29.44 -6.76 7.11
C ILE A 160 28.11 -6.03 6.91
N SER A 161 27.08 -6.46 7.61
CA SER A 161 25.82 -5.74 7.69
C SER A 161 26.04 -4.39 8.39
N VAL A 162 26.06 -3.30 7.62
CA VAL A 162 26.13 -1.97 8.18
C VAL A 162 24.74 -1.58 8.67
N LYS A 163 24.61 -1.33 9.98
CA LYS A 163 23.36 -0.83 10.53
C LYS A 163 23.06 0.55 9.92
N GLN A 164 22.00 0.60 9.15
CA GLN A 164 21.53 1.84 8.53
C GLN A 164 20.76 2.68 9.57
N ASP A 165 20.97 3.99 9.54
CA ASP A 165 20.10 4.91 10.25
C ASP A 165 18.87 5.21 9.38
N PRO A 166 17.66 4.76 9.77
CA PRO A 166 16.47 4.96 8.98
C PRO A 166 16.13 6.44 8.76
N VAL A 167 16.46 7.29 9.72
CA VAL A 167 16.21 8.76 9.63
C VAL A 167 17.11 9.37 8.56
N PHE A 168 18.38 8.99 8.53
CA PHE A 168 19.33 9.44 7.52
C PHE A 168 18.88 9.00 6.11
N ILE A 169 18.54 7.73 5.92
CA ILE A 169 18.07 7.20 4.63
C ILE A 169 16.79 7.91 4.19
N GLN A 170 15.84 8.12 5.10
CA GLN A 170 14.61 8.84 4.80
C GLN A 170 14.90 10.25 4.29
N GLN A 171 15.75 11.02 4.98
CA GLN A 171 16.10 12.38 4.59
C GLN A 171 16.76 12.45 3.20
N GLU A 172 17.62 11.50 2.89
CA GLU A 172 18.25 11.46 1.56
C GLU A 172 17.23 11.08 0.46
N LEU A 173 16.33 10.12 0.72
CA LEU A 173 15.27 9.76 -0.21
C LEU A 173 14.26 10.90 -0.42
N GLU A 174 13.94 11.69 0.61
CA GLU A 174 13.08 12.88 0.48
C GLU A 174 13.66 13.90 -0.50
N LYS A 175 14.98 14.10 -0.48
CA LYS A 175 15.65 14.99 -1.44
C LYS A 175 15.54 14.44 -2.88
N VAL A 176 15.66 13.12 -3.05
CA VAL A 176 15.46 12.45 -4.34
C VAL A 176 14.04 12.68 -4.85
N VAL A 177 13.02 12.50 -3.98
CA VAL A 177 11.61 12.76 -4.33
C VAL A 177 11.40 14.19 -4.78
N GLN A 178 11.93 15.17 -4.04
CA GLN A 178 11.81 16.59 -4.40
C GLN A 178 12.45 16.89 -5.74
N PHE A 179 13.59 16.29 -6.03
CA PHE A 179 14.27 16.46 -7.32
C PHE A 179 13.46 15.86 -8.46
N PHE A 180 12.96 14.64 -8.31
CA PHE A 180 12.10 14.01 -9.31
C PHE A 180 10.87 14.86 -9.60
N ALA A 181 10.19 15.35 -8.58
CA ALA A 181 9.01 16.18 -8.73
C ALA A 181 9.28 17.49 -9.47
N SER A 182 10.41 18.12 -9.17
CA SER A 182 10.81 19.35 -9.87
C SER A 182 11.31 19.11 -11.29
N SER A 183 11.81 17.91 -11.59
CA SER A 183 12.42 17.55 -12.85
C SER A 183 11.43 16.91 -13.84
N ALA A 184 10.25 16.45 -13.40
CA ALA A 184 9.29 15.73 -14.21
C ALA A 184 8.86 16.50 -15.47
N SER A 185 8.80 17.84 -15.41
CA SER A 185 8.45 18.68 -16.54
C SER A 185 9.62 19.01 -17.48
N SER A 186 10.86 18.84 -17.02
CA SER A 186 12.07 19.28 -17.74
C SER A 186 12.88 18.12 -18.35
N PHE A 187 12.60 16.88 -17.95
CA PHE A 187 13.34 15.70 -18.39
C PHE A 187 12.50 14.88 -19.37
N SER A 188 12.86 14.86 -20.65
CA SER A 188 12.18 14.10 -21.71
C SER A 188 13.06 12.98 -22.31
N GLY A 189 14.11 12.58 -21.63
CA GLY A 189 15.08 11.60 -22.15
C GLY A 189 14.96 10.22 -21.53
N THR A 190 15.20 9.18 -22.33
CA THR A 190 15.37 7.80 -21.88
C THR A 190 16.81 7.35 -22.09
N SER A 191 17.34 6.57 -21.16
CA SER A 191 18.68 5.98 -21.28
C SER A 191 18.63 4.68 -22.08
N LEU A 192 19.26 4.63 -23.23
CA LEU A 192 19.41 3.39 -24.00
C LEU A 192 20.23 2.35 -23.24
N ALA A 193 21.20 2.78 -22.44
CA ALA A 193 22.03 1.88 -21.64
C ALA A 193 21.27 1.23 -20.47
N ALA A 194 20.14 1.81 -20.05
CA ALA A 194 19.31 1.27 -18.96
C ALA A 194 18.02 0.61 -19.46
N GLN A 195 17.86 0.38 -20.76
CA GLN A 195 16.62 -0.20 -21.31
C GLN A 195 16.33 -1.61 -20.82
N ASN A 196 17.36 -2.42 -20.56
CA ASN A 196 17.19 -3.77 -20.05
C ASN A 196 16.50 -3.80 -18.66
N LEU A 197 16.54 -2.70 -17.89
CA LEU A 197 15.84 -2.59 -16.62
C LEU A 197 14.32 -2.60 -16.81
N ASN A 198 13.82 -2.15 -17.97
CA ASN A 198 12.39 -2.16 -18.28
C ASN A 198 11.83 -3.58 -18.44
N ASP A 199 12.69 -4.54 -18.80
CA ASP A 199 12.28 -5.94 -18.99
C ASP A 199 12.29 -6.74 -17.68
N ARG A 200 12.85 -6.18 -16.60
CA ARG A 200 12.94 -6.82 -15.28
C ARG A 200 11.68 -6.60 -14.45
N LYS A 201 10.51 -6.87 -15.06
CA LYS A 201 9.21 -6.73 -14.41
C LYS A 201 9.14 -7.58 -13.13
N LYS A 202 8.63 -6.99 -12.06
CA LYS A 202 8.44 -7.70 -10.78
C LYS A 202 7.20 -8.58 -10.77
N ALA A 203 6.18 -8.27 -11.56
CA ALA A 203 4.96 -9.08 -11.68
C ALA A 203 4.92 -9.81 -13.03
N LYS A 204 4.59 -11.10 -13.00
CA LYS A 204 4.38 -11.94 -14.17
C LYS A 204 3.14 -12.79 -13.99
N ILE A 205 2.31 -12.87 -15.03
CA ILE A 205 1.14 -13.74 -15.04
C ILE A 205 1.43 -14.93 -15.95
N PHE A 206 1.10 -16.11 -15.48
CA PHE A 206 1.18 -17.34 -16.29
C PHE A 206 0.12 -18.36 -15.83
N ASN A 207 -0.12 -19.35 -16.65
CA ASN A 207 -1.06 -20.42 -16.36
C ASN A 207 -0.30 -21.72 -16.10
N VAL A 208 -0.63 -22.39 -14.99
CA VAL A 208 -0.08 -23.70 -14.62
C VAL A 208 -1.26 -24.62 -14.29
N ASN A 209 -1.38 -25.73 -15.00
CA ASN A 209 -2.45 -26.73 -14.77
C ASN A 209 -3.86 -26.13 -14.75
N ASP A 210 -4.18 -25.29 -15.71
CA ASP A 210 -5.46 -24.56 -15.81
C ASP A 210 -5.74 -23.58 -14.63
N GLN A 211 -4.74 -23.18 -13.89
CA GLN A 211 -4.82 -22.17 -12.86
C GLN A 211 -3.93 -20.99 -13.22
N THR A 212 -4.51 -19.79 -13.23
CA THR A 212 -3.77 -18.55 -13.46
C THR A 212 -3.08 -18.13 -12.16
N ILE A 213 -1.81 -17.76 -12.24
CA ILE A 213 -0.96 -17.41 -11.13
C ILE A 213 -0.28 -16.07 -11.43
N ILE A 214 -0.19 -15.19 -10.44
CA ILE A 214 0.69 -14.01 -10.47
C ILE A 214 1.95 -14.36 -9.68
N GLU A 215 3.11 -14.39 -10.32
CA GLU A 215 4.41 -14.45 -9.65
C GLU A 215 4.92 -13.03 -9.42
N LEU A 216 5.14 -12.67 -8.17
CA LEU A 216 5.86 -11.47 -7.78
C LEU A 216 7.31 -11.83 -7.45
N ASN A 217 8.26 -11.13 -8.08
CA ASN A 217 9.69 -11.21 -7.72
C ASN A 217 9.95 -10.34 -6.50
N LEU A 218 9.31 -10.69 -5.40
CA LEU A 218 9.30 -10.03 -4.10
C LEU A 218 9.19 -11.07 -3.00
N GLY A 219 9.89 -10.85 -1.91
CA GLY A 219 9.71 -11.61 -0.68
C GLY A 219 8.31 -11.39 -0.08
N PHE A 220 7.91 -12.31 0.82
CA PHE A 220 6.55 -12.39 1.37
C PHE A 220 6.03 -11.05 1.90
N ASP A 221 6.78 -10.35 2.75
CA ASP A 221 6.30 -9.12 3.39
C ASP A 221 5.95 -8.02 2.39
N ARG A 222 6.75 -7.87 1.35
CA ARG A 222 6.48 -6.89 0.29
C ARG A 222 5.31 -7.31 -0.58
N ALA A 223 5.23 -8.59 -0.94
CA ALA A 223 4.11 -9.14 -1.70
C ALA A 223 2.79 -9.02 -0.92
N TRP A 224 2.80 -9.37 0.36
CA TRP A 224 1.67 -9.22 1.26
C TRP A 224 1.17 -7.78 1.33
N SER A 225 2.08 -6.83 1.56
CA SER A 225 1.74 -5.40 1.58
C SER A 225 1.19 -4.90 0.24
N ALA A 226 1.73 -5.37 -0.89
CA ALA A 226 1.25 -4.99 -2.21
C ALA A 226 -0.17 -5.52 -2.47
N VAL A 227 -0.45 -6.79 -2.13
CA VAL A 227 -1.78 -7.39 -2.25
C VAL A 227 -2.77 -6.69 -1.31
N SER A 228 -2.41 -6.42 -0.05
CA SER A 228 -3.27 -5.69 0.88
C SER A 228 -3.70 -4.34 0.30
N ARG A 229 -2.76 -3.57 -0.25
CA ARG A 229 -3.08 -2.28 -0.89
C ARG A 229 -3.92 -2.43 -2.17
N ALA A 230 -3.68 -3.48 -2.96
CA ALA A 230 -4.48 -3.75 -4.14
C ALA A 230 -5.94 -4.06 -3.77
N LEU A 231 -6.18 -4.83 -2.72
CA LEU A 231 -7.52 -5.12 -2.20
C LEU A 231 -8.20 -3.84 -1.71
N GLU A 232 -7.49 -3.02 -0.94
CA GLU A 232 -8.00 -1.73 -0.46
C GLU A 232 -8.33 -0.78 -1.62
N ALA A 233 -7.42 -0.62 -2.59
CA ALA A 233 -7.64 0.23 -3.76
C ALA A 233 -8.80 -0.26 -4.64
N GLY A 234 -9.05 -1.57 -4.67
CA GLY A 234 -10.17 -2.18 -5.38
C GLY A 234 -11.48 -2.19 -4.61
N ASN A 235 -11.52 -1.64 -3.38
CA ASN A 235 -12.65 -1.76 -2.46
C ASN A 235 -13.10 -3.22 -2.26
N ILE A 236 -12.15 -4.16 -2.29
CA ILE A 236 -12.41 -5.58 -2.07
C ILE A 236 -12.35 -5.85 -0.57
N THR A 237 -13.49 -6.21 0.00
CA THR A 237 -13.59 -6.41 1.45
C THR A 237 -12.93 -7.72 1.86
N SER A 238 -11.96 -7.65 2.76
CA SER A 238 -11.38 -8.82 3.41
C SER A 238 -12.24 -9.21 4.61
N ASN A 239 -12.82 -10.40 4.57
CA ASN A 239 -13.65 -10.94 5.65
C ASN A 239 -12.79 -11.50 6.78
N ASP A 240 -11.63 -12.08 6.41
CA ASP A 240 -10.65 -12.63 7.35
C ASP A 240 -9.25 -12.55 6.74
N ILE A 241 -8.23 -12.47 7.60
CA ILE A 241 -6.83 -12.31 7.19
C ILE A 241 -5.97 -13.20 8.08
N ASP A 242 -5.33 -14.20 7.46
CA ASP A 242 -4.36 -15.08 8.10
C ASP A 242 -2.99 -14.89 7.46
N ARG A 243 -2.20 -14.00 8.06
CA ARG A 243 -0.88 -13.66 7.53
C ARG A 243 0.12 -14.80 7.69
N ASP A 244 0.02 -15.56 8.75
CA ASP A 244 0.97 -16.64 9.04
C ASP A 244 0.87 -17.75 7.99
N ASN A 245 -0.34 -17.99 7.48
CA ASN A 245 -0.60 -18.93 6.40
C ASN A 245 -0.68 -18.27 5.02
N GLY A 246 -0.50 -16.95 4.92
CA GLY A 246 -0.50 -16.22 3.66
C GLY A 246 -1.88 -16.14 2.99
N VAL A 247 -2.97 -16.06 3.77
CA VAL A 247 -4.34 -16.15 3.26
C VAL A 247 -5.13 -14.87 3.52
N PHE A 248 -5.85 -14.41 2.48
CA PHE A 248 -6.96 -13.47 2.62
C PHE A 248 -8.25 -14.18 2.21
N LEU A 249 -9.29 -14.07 3.04
CA LEU A 249 -10.66 -14.44 2.68
C LEU A 249 -11.39 -13.15 2.30
N VAL A 250 -11.89 -13.09 1.07
CA VAL A 250 -12.50 -11.88 0.52
C VAL A 250 -13.86 -12.15 -0.09
N SER A 251 -14.74 -11.17 -0.02
CA SER A 251 -15.99 -11.14 -0.79
C SER A 251 -15.82 -10.23 -1.99
N TYR A 252 -16.10 -10.73 -3.18
CA TYR A 252 -15.99 -9.98 -4.42
C TYR A 252 -17.19 -10.23 -5.34
N SER A 253 -17.74 -9.14 -5.87
CA SER A 253 -18.77 -9.18 -6.90
C SER A 253 -18.23 -8.58 -8.19
N VAL A 254 -18.39 -9.27 -9.30
CA VAL A 254 -18.10 -8.71 -10.61
C VAL A 254 -19.28 -7.81 -10.97
N GLU A 255 -19.22 -6.53 -10.60
CA GLU A 255 -20.15 -5.55 -11.14
C GLU A 255 -19.76 -5.30 -12.60
N SER A 256 -20.73 -5.49 -13.51
CA SER A 256 -20.57 -4.98 -14.86
C SER A 256 -20.45 -3.45 -14.79
N GLU A 257 -19.37 -2.86 -15.28
CA GLU A 257 -19.04 -1.43 -15.23
C GLU A 257 -20.12 -0.48 -15.80
N SER A 258 -21.27 -1.00 -16.23
CA SER A 258 -22.32 -0.23 -16.92
C SER A 258 -23.48 0.23 -16.04
N SER A 259 -23.56 -0.11 -14.75
CA SER A 259 -24.78 0.17 -13.97
C SER A 259 -24.64 1.14 -12.77
N SER A 260 -23.47 1.57 -12.39
CA SER A 260 -23.28 2.35 -11.15
C SER A 260 -23.84 3.79 -11.20
N TRP A 261 -23.98 4.41 -12.38
CA TRP A 261 -24.52 5.77 -12.50
C TRP A 261 -26.04 5.83 -12.60
N PHE A 262 -26.72 4.79 -13.10
CA PHE A 262 -28.14 4.83 -13.36
C PHE A 262 -29.05 4.19 -12.31
N SER A 263 -28.51 3.44 -11.34
CA SER A 263 -29.35 2.80 -10.32
C SER A 263 -29.96 3.79 -9.32
N PHE A 264 -29.45 5.02 -9.26
CA PHE A 264 -29.97 6.08 -8.41
C PHE A 264 -31.22 6.79 -8.99
N LEU A 265 -31.52 6.62 -10.27
CA LEU A 265 -32.59 7.34 -10.96
C LEU A 265 -33.88 6.52 -11.19
N ASN A 266 -33.93 5.26 -10.82
CA ASN A 266 -35.12 4.42 -11.04
C ASN A 266 -36.00 4.28 -9.78
N PHE A 267 -36.49 5.42 -9.28
CA PHE A 267 -37.64 5.45 -8.39
C PHE A 267 -38.92 5.75 -9.22
N ASN A 268 -39.43 4.79 -9.92
CA ASN A 268 -40.84 4.65 -10.32
C ASN A 268 -40.97 3.78 -11.57
N ASN A 269 -41.17 2.49 -11.36
CA ASN A 269 -42.13 1.70 -12.14
C ASN A 269 -42.27 0.34 -11.49
N GLU A 270 -43.41 0.13 -10.89
CA GLU A 270 -43.92 -1.18 -10.54
C GLU A 270 -44.18 -1.94 -11.85
N GLU A 271 -43.93 -3.25 -11.82
CA GLU A 271 -44.18 -4.24 -12.85
C GLU A 271 -43.13 -4.35 -13.97
N ASN A 272 -42.00 -5.00 -13.63
CA ASN A 272 -41.49 -6.15 -14.41
C ASN A 272 -40.40 -6.82 -13.55
N ASN A 273 -40.68 -8.05 -13.15
CA ASN A 273 -39.75 -9.01 -12.54
C ASN A 273 -38.65 -9.41 -13.55
N ASP A 274 -37.74 -8.53 -13.86
CA ASP A 274 -36.36 -8.87 -14.20
C ASP A 274 -35.52 -8.35 -13.06
N SER A 275 -35.21 -9.28 -12.17
CA SER A 275 -34.28 -9.08 -11.09
C SER A 275 -33.04 -8.38 -11.66
N LEU A 276 -32.86 -7.10 -11.31
CA LEU A 276 -31.55 -6.50 -11.25
C LEU A 276 -30.69 -7.50 -10.47
N LEU A 277 -29.92 -8.30 -11.19
CA LEU A 277 -28.90 -9.16 -10.64
C LEU A 277 -27.90 -8.21 -9.98
N LEU A 278 -28.18 -7.88 -8.72
CA LEU A 278 -27.14 -7.51 -7.76
C LEU A 278 -26.13 -8.64 -7.91
N GLY A 279 -24.97 -8.36 -8.47
CA GLY A 279 -23.97 -9.35 -8.74
C GLY A 279 -23.77 -10.15 -7.45
N GLU A 280 -24.10 -11.45 -7.46
CA GLU A 280 -23.95 -12.30 -6.29
C GLU A 280 -22.49 -12.20 -5.88
N SER A 281 -22.24 -11.64 -4.70
CA SER A 281 -20.91 -11.63 -4.12
C SER A 281 -20.53 -13.07 -3.83
N ALA A 282 -19.42 -13.51 -4.38
CA ALA A 282 -18.87 -14.82 -4.09
C ALA A 282 -17.69 -14.68 -3.13
N GLU A 283 -17.45 -15.73 -2.36
CA GLU A 283 -16.31 -15.81 -1.44
C GLU A 283 -15.11 -16.45 -2.11
N PHE A 284 -13.96 -15.82 -1.92
CA PHE A 284 -12.69 -16.26 -2.48
C PHE A 284 -11.62 -16.33 -1.41
N ARG A 285 -10.69 -17.25 -1.63
CA ARG A 285 -9.44 -17.34 -0.90
C ARG A 285 -8.31 -16.89 -1.81
N ILE A 286 -7.58 -15.87 -1.38
CA ILE A 286 -6.34 -15.43 -2.01
C ILE A 286 -5.21 -16.02 -1.21
N LEU A 287 -4.35 -16.80 -1.85
CA LEU A 287 -3.23 -17.50 -1.22
C LEU A 287 -1.91 -16.92 -1.74
N LEU A 288 -1.04 -16.54 -0.83
CA LEU A 288 0.32 -16.09 -1.10
C LEU A 288 1.32 -17.18 -0.68
N GLU A 289 1.94 -17.81 -1.65
CA GLU A 289 2.96 -18.82 -1.42
C GLU A 289 4.34 -18.24 -1.73
N SER A 290 5.15 -18.06 -0.68
CA SER A 290 6.49 -17.50 -0.83
C SER A 290 7.55 -18.61 -0.88
N LYS A 291 8.45 -18.49 -1.85
CA LYS A 291 9.62 -19.38 -1.96
C LYS A 291 10.84 -18.54 -2.37
N ASN A 292 11.82 -18.49 -1.48
CA ASN A 292 12.97 -17.59 -1.60
C ASN A 292 12.49 -16.12 -1.71
N ASP A 293 12.98 -15.37 -2.72
CA ASP A 293 12.63 -13.97 -2.96
C ASP A 293 11.46 -13.79 -3.93
N LYS A 294 10.63 -14.83 -4.12
CA LYS A 294 9.45 -14.81 -4.98
C LYS A 294 8.21 -15.23 -4.22
N THR A 295 7.10 -14.62 -4.57
CA THR A 295 5.79 -14.94 -4.01
C THR A 295 4.78 -15.14 -5.12
N ASN A 296 4.12 -16.30 -5.12
CA ASN A 296 3.00 -16.61 -6.00
C ASN A 296 1.69 -16.20 -5.36
N ILE A 297 0.81 -15.59 -6.13
CA ILE A 297 -0.53 -15.23 -5.73
C ILE A 297 -1.50 -16.11 -6.53
N LEU A 298 -2.36 -16.82 -5.82
CA LEU A 298 -3.41 -17.67 -6.36
C LEU A 298 -4.75 -17.22 -5.82
N VAL A 299 -5.80 -17.36 -6.62
CA VAL A 299 -7.17 -17.10 -6.18
C VAL A 299 -8.00 -18.35 -6.38
N GLU A 300 -8.66 -18.79 -5.31
CA GLU A 300 -9.55 -19.94 -5.30
C GLU A 300 -10.98 -19.49 -4.95
N SER A 301 -11.95 -19.93 -5.71
CA SER A 301 -13.36 -19.74 -5.36
C SER A 301 -13.79 -20.79 -4.36
N LEU A 302 -14.40 -20.37 -3.26
CA LEU A 302 -14.95 -21.30 -2.26
C LEU A 302 -16.27 -21.95 -2.77
N GLU A 303 -16.90 -21.36 -3.76
CA GLU A 303 -18.16 -21.79 -4.34
C GLU A 303 -18.00 -22.47 -5.73
N GLY A 304 -16.76 -22.66 -6.18
CA GLY A 304 -16.47 -23.30 -7.47
C GLY A 304 -16.59 -22.39 -8.70
N ALA A 305 -16.76 -21.08 -8.51
CA ALA A 305 -16.87 -20.08 -9.58
C ALA A 305 -15.49 -19.71 -10.16
N LYS A 306 -14.89 -20.58 -10.97
CA LYS A 306 -13.54 -20.40 -11.53
C LYS A 306 -13.38 -19.11 -12.32
N GLU A 307 -14.35 -18.75 -13.16
CA GLU A 307 -14.29 -17.53 -13.98
C GLU A 307 -14.26 -16.25 -13.13
N LYS A 308 -15.03 -16.24 -12.02
CA LYS A 308 -15.01 -15.13 -11.08
C LYS A 308 -13.67 -15.05 -10.32
N ALA A 309 -13.04 -16.19 -10.01
CA ALA A 309 -11.71 -16.23 -9.40
C ALA A 309 -10.64 -15.64 -10.32
N GLU A 310 -10.69 -15.95 -11.62
CA GLU A 310 -9.78 -15.38 -12.61
C GLU A 310 -10.02 -13.89 -12.82
N ALA A 311 -11.27 -13.42 -12.78
CA ALA A 311 -11.60 -12.00 -12.84
C ALA A 311 -11.04 -11.25 -11.62
N LEU A 312 -11.18 -11.82 -10.42
CA LEU A 312 -10.60 -11.25 -9.20
C LEU A 312 -9.07 -11.20 -9.28
N LEU A 313 -8.42 -12.28 -9.74
CA LEU A 313 -6.97 -12.31 -9.91
C LEU A 313 -6.49 -11.24 -10.91
N SER A 314 -7.21 -11.08 -12.02
CA SER A 314 -6.93 -10.03 -13.00
C SER A 314 -7.09 -8.64 -12.41
N LYS A 315 -8.12 -8.42 -11.59
CA LYS A 315 -8.33 -7.14 -10.89
C LYS A 315 -7.22 -6.86 -9.88
N ILE A 316 -6.80 -7.86 -9.12
CA ILE A 316 -5.64 -7.73 -8.22
C ILE A 316 -4.40 -7.32 -9.01
N ASN A 317 -4.12 -7.99 -10.14
CA ASN A 317 -2.94 -7.66 -10.97
C ASN A 317 -2.97 -6.22 -11.50
N GLU A 318 -4.13 -5.73 -11.91
CA GLU A 318 -4.31 -4.34 -12.36
C GLU A 318 -3.99 -3.32 -11.25
N LEU A 319 -4.36 -3.67 -10.01
CA LEU A 319 -4.24 -2.80 -8.84
C LEU A 319 -2.90 -2.95 -8.10
N LEU A 320 -2.10 -3.98 -8.41
CA LEU A 320 -0.78 -4.16 -7.83
C LEU A 320 0.14 -2.97 -8.16
N SER A 321 0.66 -2.33 -7.14
CA SER A 321 1.50 -1.13 -7.29
C SER A 321 2.58 -1.02 -6.20
#